data_fe5737195fd844709275335b959372a6
#
_entry.id   fe5737195fd844709275335b959372a6
#
_cell.length_a   1.000
_cell.length_b   1.000
_cell.length_c   1.000
_cell.angle_alpha   90.00
_cell.angle_beta   90.00
_cell.angle_gamma   90.00
#
_symmetry.space_group_name_H-M   'P 1'
#
loop_
_entity.id
_entity.type
_entity.pdbx_description
1 polymer ?
#
loop_
_entity_poly.entity_id
_entity_poly.type
_entity_poly.pdbx_seq_one_letter_code
_entity_poly.pdbx_strand_id
1 'polypeptide(L)'
;FAKYLHDSLPNATYVGFTGTPVDGTIEVFGPVVDAYTMTEAVKDGITVNLVYDGRAARVTLDQAKVREIEDYYDRCAVEGANEHQIEESQKAVAHIDAIIGDPDRLHAVAEDFINHYETRVAEGATVAGKAMFVCSNRKIAYAFYQIIVGMRPEWAEKKVCPDGVQLTEKEKKELKPIEKIKLIMTRNKDDEPELYEMLGTKDDRKEFDRQFKNVKSNFKIAIVVDMWLTGF
;
A
#
# COMPACT_ATOMS: atom_id res chain seq x y z
N PHE A 1 16.37 -17.30 1.33
CA PHE A 1 17.25 -17.46 2.52
C PHE A 1 16.83 -18.69 3.33
N ALA A 2 15.56 -18.85 3.70
CA ALA A 2 15.05 -19.98 4.51
C ALA A 2 15.39 -21.35 3.90
N LYS A 3 15.25 -21.52 2.57
CA LYS A 3 15.61 -22.75 1.87
C LYS A 3 17.10 -23.10 2.01
N TYR A 4 18.01 -22.12 1.86
CA TYR A 4 19.45 -22.34 2.04
C TYR A 4 19.80 -22.78 3.47
N LEU A 5 19.12 -22.20 4.46
CA LEU A 5 19.31 -22.59 5.87
C LEU A 5 18.84 -24.03 6.11
N HIS A 6 17.66 -24.38 5.59
CA HIS A 6 17.09 -25.72 5.65
C HIS A 6 18.02 -26.75 5.02
N ASP A 7 18.53 -26.48 3.81
CA ASP A 7 19.42 -27.37 3.09
C ASP A 7 20.80 -27.50 3.76
N SER A 8 21.24 -26.46 4.47
CA SER A 8 22.53 -26.46 5.21
C SER A 8 22.49 -27.24 6.51
N LEU A 9 21.34 -27.42 7.12
CA LEU A 9 21.17 -28.07 8.43
C LEU A 9 20.04 -29.12 8.38
N PRO A 10 20.23 -30.22 7.63
CA PRO A 10 19.17 -31.19 7.34
C PRO A 10 18.64 -31.95 8.58
N ASN A 11 19.40 -31.96 9.68
CA ASN A 11 19.02 -32.65 10.94
C ASN A 11 18.36 -31.69 11.94
N ALA A 12 18.15 -30.41 11.58
CA ALA A 12 17.47 -29.46 12.46
C ALA A 12 15.95 -29.54 12.29
N THR A 13 15.22 -29.29 13.35
CA THR A 13 13.77 -29.11 13.30
C THR A 13 13.47 -27.65 13.04
N TYR A 14 12.63 -27.36 12.04
CA TYR A 14 12.25 -26.01 11.66
C TYR A 14 10.78 -25.75 12.01
N VAL A 15 10.52 -24.61 12.63
CA VAL A 15 9.17 -24.14 12.92
C VAL A 15 9.06 -22.69 12.42
N GLY A 16 8.10 -22.44 11.55
CA GLY A 16 7.81 -21.12 11.01
C GLY A 16 6.57 -20.50 11.65
N PHE A 17 6.65 -19.24 12.05
CA PHE A 17 5.51 -18.45 12.50
C PHE A 17 5.30 -17.30 11.51
N THR A 18 4.13 -17.22 10.90
CA THR A 18 3.80 -16.14 9.94
C THR A 18 2.30 -15.86 9.94
N GLY A 19 1.92 -14.59 9.77
CA GLY A 19 0.55 -14.19 9.52
C GLY A 19 0.16 -14.26 8.04
N THR A 20 1.14 -14.53 7.14
CA THR A 20 0.95 -14.51 5.68
C THR A 20 1.73 -15.67 5.03
N PRO A 21 1.30 -16.93 5.25
CA PRO A 21 1.95 -18.07 4.63
C PRO A 21 1.78 -18.01 3.11
N VAL A 22 2.88 -18.28 2.39
CA VAL A 22 2.90 -18.43 0.93
C VAL A 22 3.35 -19.86 0.59
N ASP A 23 3.12 -20.31 -0.63
CA ASP A 23 3.45 -21.68 -1.06
C ASP A 23 4.90 -22.06 -0.74
N GLY A 24 5.86 -21.16 -1.00
CA GLY A 24 7.26 -21.36 -0.64
C GLY A 24 7.53 -21.51 0.86
N THR A 25 6.65 -21.03 1.74
CA THR A 25 6.74 -21.27 3.19
C THR A 25 6.40 -22.71 3.51
N ILE A 26 5.35 -23.25 2.90
CA ILE A 26 4.91 -24.62 3.08
C ILE A 26 5.97 -25.61 2.53
N GLU A 27 6.59 -25.28 1.40
CA GLU A 27 7.66 -26.11 0.82
C GLU A 27 8.88 -26.25 1.77
N VAL A 28 9.22 -25.20 2.51
CA VAL A 28 10.39 -25.18 3.40
C VAL A 28 10.08 -25.74 4.79
N PHE A 29 8.91 -25.40 5.36
CA PHE A 29 8.57 -25.70 6.75
C PHE A 29 7.58 -26.87 6.90
N GLY A 30 7.03 -27.38 5.79
CA GLY A 30 6.02 -28.42 5.80
C GLY A 30 4.60 -27.88 6.02
N PRO A 31 3.61 -28.78 6.25
CA PRO A 31 2.22 -28.40 6.36
C PRO A 31 1.96 -27.53 7.60
N VAL A 32 0.91 -26.72 7.52
CA VAL A 32 0.45 -25.90 8.64
C VAL A 32 0.05 -26.81 9.81
N VAL A 33 0.66 -26.60 10.97
CA VAL A 33 0.42 -27.38 12.19
C VAL A 33 -0.76 -26.83 12.98
N ASP A 34 -0.85 -25.48 13.04
CA ASP A 34 -1.93 -24.76 13.71
C ASP A 34 -2.15 -23.41 13.04
N ALA A 35 -3.38 -22.93 13.01
CA ALA A 35 -3.76 -21.66 12.41
C ALA A 35 -4.88 -20.99 13.18
N TYR A 36 -4.66 -19.74 13.55
CA TYR A 36 -5.71 -18.85 14.04
C TYR A 36 -6.16 -17.93 12.87
N THR A 37 -7.30 -18.26 12.31
CA THR A 37 -7.78 -17.63 11.06
C THR A 37 -8.47 -16.28 11.31
N MET A 38 -8.57 -15.44 10.27
CA MET A 38 -9.35 -14.20 10.33
C MET A 38 -10.80 -14.44 10.72
N THR A 39 -11.42 -15.55 10.28
CA THR A 39 -12.79 -15.89 10.63
C THR A 39 -12.93 -16.16 12.13
N GLU A 40 -11.99 -16.86 12.73
CA GLU A 40 -11.94 -17.10 14.18
C GLU A 40 -11.72 -15.80 14.94
N ALA A 41 -10.79 -14.98 14.50
CA ALA A 41 -10.49 -13.67 15.11
C ALA A 41 -11.70 -12.72 15.09
N VAL A 42 -12.50 -12.72 14.03
CA VAL A 42 -13.76 -11.97 13.96
C VAL A 42 -14.79 -12.54 14.93
N LYS A 43 -14.95 -13.86 14.99
CA LYS A 43 -15.89 -14.55 15.88
C LYS A 43 -15.55 -14.27 17.35
N ASP A 44 -14.26 -14.22 17.68
CA ASP A 44 -13.75 -13.95 19.03
C ASP A 44 -13.75 -12.43 19.36
N GLY A 45 -14.15 -11.58 18.42
CA GLY A 45 -14.21 -10.13 18.61
C GLY A 45 -12.85 -9.43 18.67
N ILE A 46 -11.79 -10.09 18.23
CA ILE A 46 -10.42 -9.54 18.24
C ILE A 46 -10.18 -8.64 17.03
N THR A 47 -10.82 -8.93 15.91
CA THR A 47 -10.74 -8.10 14.69
C THR A 47 -12.13 -7.84 14.11
N VAL A 48 -12.20 -7.00 13.08
CA VAL A 48 -13.43 -6.61 12.39
C VAL A 48 -13.60 -7.35 11.08
N ASN A 49 -14.84 -7.48 10.61
CA ASN A 49 -15.10 -8.02 9.27
C ASN A 49 -14.47 -7.14 8.19
N LEU A 50 -13.86 -7.80 7.20
CA LEU A 50 -13.43 -7.13 5.97
C LEU A 50 -14.59 -7.13 4.97
N VAL A 51 -14.88 -5.99 4.43
CA VAL A 51 -15.84 -5.81 3.33
C VAL A 51 -15.05 -5.43 2.08
N TYR A 52 -15.24 -6.21 1.02
CA TYR A 52 -14.58 -5.96 -0.27
C TYR A 52 -15.55 -5.23 -1.20
N ASP A 53 -15.11 -4.10 -1.73
CA ASP A 53 -15.82 -3.33 -2.76
C ASP A 53 -14.93 -3.24 -4.00
N GLY A 54 -15.30 -3.99 -5.04
CA GLY A 54 -14.57 -4.02 -6.30
C GLY A 54 -14.91 -2.80 -7.16
N ARG A 55 -13.95 -1.87 -7.31
CA ARG A 55 -14.08 -0.66 -8.12
C ARG A 55 -13.17 -0.72 -9.33
N ALA A 56 -13.76 -0.69 -10.53
CA ALA A 56 -13.00 -0.60 -11.77
C ALA A 56 -12.90 0.87 -12.18
N ALA A 57 -11.67 1.38 -12.30
CA ALA A 57 -11.45 2.65 -12.98
C ALA A 57 -11.87 2.47 -14.47
N ARG A 58 -12.96 3.11 -14.87
CA ARG A 58 -13.40 3.12 -16.27
C ARG A 58 -12.49 4.03 -17.07
N VAL A 59 -11.31 3.55 -17.39
CA VAL A 59 -10.44 4.18 -18.38
C VAL A 59 -10.55 3.33 -19.61
N THR A 60 -10.81 3.98 -20.74
CA THR A 60 -10.73 3.34 -22.07
C THR A 60 -9.26 3.03 -22.32
N LEU A 61 -8.78 1.90 -21.78
CA LEU A 61 -7.50 1.34 -22.20
C LEU A 61 -7.60 1.11 -23.69
N ASP A 62 -6.60 1.57 -24.43
CA ASP A 62 -6.45 1.24 -25.84
C ASP A 62 -6.53 -0.27 -25.97
N GLN A 63 -7.59 -0.76 -26.63
CA GLN A 63 -7.83 -2.21 -26.77
C GLN A 63 -6.67 -2.94 -27.43
N ALA A 64 -5.82 -2.24 -28.20
CA ALA A 64 -4.61 -2.79 -28.76
C ALA A 64 -3.59 -3.15 -27.66
N LYS A 65 -3.43 -2.31 -26.64
CA LYS A 65 -2.52 -2.57 -25.52
C LYS A 65 -3.00 -3.71 -24.62
N VAL A 66 -4.31 -3.84 -24.42
CA VAL A 66 -4.88 -4.96 -23.65
C VAL A 66 -4.61 -6.30 -24.35
N ARG A 67 -4.83 -6.37 -25.67
CA ARG A 67 -4.53 -7.59 -26.45
C ARG A 67 -3.05 -7.95 -26.45
N GLU A 68 -2.16 -6.96 -26.51
CA GLU A 68 -0.71 -7.20 -26.47
C GLU A 68 -0.28 -7.82 -25.14
N ILE A 69 -0.94 -7.46 -24.03
CA ILE A 69 -0.71 -8.06 -22.71
C ILE A 69 -1.29 -9.48 -22.64
N GLU A 70 -2.50 -9.70 -23.13
CA GLU A 70 -3.13 -11.03 -23.18
C GLU A 70 -2.29 -11.98 -24.05
N ASP A 71 -1.90 -11.57 -25.25
CA ASP A 71 -1.03 -12.34 -26.16
C ASP A 71 0.34 -12.64 -25.53
N TYR A 72 0.85 -11.78 -24.66
CA TYR A 72 2.10 -12.01 -23.92
C TYR A 72 1.92 -13.10 -22.86
N TYR A 73 0.87 -13.04 -22.03
CA TYR A 73 0.62 -14.05 -21.00
C TYR A 73 0.32 -15.42 -21.61
N ASP A 74 -0.39 -15.47 -22.74
CA ASP A 74 -0.67 -16.71 -23.45
C ASP A 74 0.62 -17.33 -24.01
N ARG A 75 1.56 -16.53 -24.50
CA ARG A 75 2.88 -17.02 -24.93
C ARG A 75 3.72 -17.52 -23.76
N CYS A 76 3.76 -16.80 -22.64
CA CYS A 76 4.47 -17.23 -21.42
C CYS A 76 3.94 -18.56 -20.85
N ALA A 77 2.63 -18.83 -20.99
CA ALA A 77 2.01 -20.08 -20.54
C ALA A 77 2.42 -21.30 -21.40
N VAL A 78 2.85 -21.07 -22.65
CA VAL A 78 3.15 -22.15 -23.62
C VAL A 78 4.64 -22.53 -23.62
N GLU A 79 5.54 -21.66 -23.30
CA GLU A 79 6.97 -21.80 -23.68
C GLU A 79 7.97 -21.98 -22.53
N GLY A 80 7.69 -22.26 -21.31
CA GLY A 80 8.66 -22.54 -20.22
C GLY A 80 9.94 -21.62 -20.18
N ALA A 81 10.42 -21.19 -19.04
CA ALA A 81 11.33 -20.05 -18.85
C ALA A 81 12.79 -20.20 -19.31
N ASN A 82 13.27 -19.33 -20.22
CA ASN A 82 14.67 -19.12 -20.56
C ASN A 82 15.05 -17.60 -20.57
N GLU A 83 16.33 -17.25 -20.80
CA GLU A 83 16.86 -15.86 -20.68
C GLU A 83 16.08 -14.82 -21.51
N HIS A 84 15.55 -15.19 -22.65
CA HIS A 84 14.72 -14.33 -23.50
C HIS A 84 13.40 -13.95 -22.80
N GLN A 85 12.87 -14.80 -21.94
CA GLN A 85 11.63 -14.59 -21.20
C GLN A 85 11.81 -13.66 -19.99
N ILE A 86 13.01 -13.57 -19.42
CA ILE A 86 13.32 -12.59 -18.37
C ILE A 86 13.27 -11.18 -18.96
N GLU A 87 13.80 -10.98 -20.16
CA GLU A 87 13.79 -9.70 -20.87
C GLU A 87 12.38 -9.30 -21.32
N GLU A 88 11.59 -10.26 -21.79
CA GLU A 88 10.17 -10.06 -22.12
C GLU A 88 9.31 -9.82 -20.89
N SER A 89 9.57 -10.52 -19.77
CA SER A 89 8.92 -10.23 -18.47
C SER A 89 9.19 -8.80 -18.00
N GLN A 90 10.42 -8.31 -18.13
CA GLN A 90 10.77 -6.95 -17.77
C GLN A 90 10.05 -5.92 -18.65
N LYS A 91 9.92 -6.20 -19.95
CA LYS A 91 9.16 -5.36 -20.89
C LYS A 91 7.66 -5.36 -20.57
N ALA A 92 7.09 -6.52 -20.21
CA ALA A 92 5.69 -6.62 -19.82
C ALA A 92 5.40 -5.89 -18.51
N VAL A 93 6.26 -6.02 -17.50
CA VAL A 93 6.15 -5.27 -16.25
C VAL A 93 6.23 -3.76 -16.51
N ALA A 94 7.17 -3.31 -17.34
CA ALA A 94 7.29 -1.90 -17.72
C ALA A 94 6.04 -1.41 -18.48
N HIS A 95 5.43 -2.25 -19.28
CA HIS A 95 4.20 -1.93 -20.02
C HIS A 95 2.98 -1.86 -19.07
N ILE A 96 2.85 -2.80 -18.14
CA ILE A 96 1.82 -2.77 -17.09
C ILE A 96 1.99 -1.51 -16.24
N ASP A 97 3.20 -1.17 -15.83
CA ASP A 97 3.50 0.06 -15.09
C ASP A 97 3.12 1.33 -15.87
N ALA A 98 3.34 1.34 -17.18
CA ALA A 98 2.93 2.45 -18.05
C ALA A 98 1.39 2.59 -18.12
N ILE A 99 0.66 1.49 -18.16
CA ILE A 99 -0.80 1.48 -18.14
C ILE A 99 -1.34 1.93 -16.77
N ILE A 100 -0.82 1.35 -15.69
CA ILE A 100 -1.24 1.69 -14.33
C ILE A 100 -0.90 3.15 -14.01
N GLY A 101 0.23 3.64 -14.50
CA GLY A 101 0.74 4.99 -14.30
C GLY A 101 0.24 6.01 -15.33
N ASP A 102 -0.66 5.65 -16.24
CA ASP A 102 -1.23 6.58 -17.21
C ASP A 102 -1.88 7.78 -16.51
N PRO A 103 -1.55 9.04 -16.89
CA PRO A 103 -2.03 10.24 -16.20
C PRO A 103 -3.54 10.36 -16.13
N ASP A 104 -4.26 10.05 -17.23
CA ASP A 104 -5.72 10.16 -17.27
C ASP A 104 -6.36 9.11 -16.36
N ARG A 105 -5.77 7.90 -16.34
CA ARG A 105 -6.18 6.84 -15.41
C ARG A 105 -5.93 7.22 -13.97
N LEU A 106 -4.75 7.73 -13.64
CA LEU A 106 -4.43 8.15 -12.27
C LEU A 106 -5.35 9.30 -11.81
N HIS A 107 -5.69 10.20 -12.70
CA HIS A 107 -6.64 11.28 -12.43
C HIS A 107 -8.04 10.75 -12.10
N ALA A 108 -8.56 9.84 -12.92
CA ALA A 108 -9.86 9.21 -12.68
C ALA A 108 -9.89 8.40 -11.38
N VAL A 109 -8.80 7.68 -11.06
CA VAL A 109 -8.66 6.94 -9.79
C VAL A 109 -8.59 7.90 -8.61
N ALA A 110 -7.90 9.03 -8.75
CA ALA A 110 -7.82 10.03 -7.68
C ALA A 110 -9.18 10.70 -7.41
N GLU A 111 -9.95 11.02 -8.44
CA GLU A 111 -11.32 11.53 -8.29
C GLU A 111 -12.22 10.51 -7.59
N ASP A 112 -12.21 9.24 -8.02
CA ASP A 112 -13.00 8.19 -7.38
C ASP A 112 -12.58 7.99 -5.91
N PHE A 113 -11.28 7.96 -5.64
CA PHE A 113 -10.77 7.84 -4.28
C PHE A 113 -11.21 9.00 -3.39
N ILE A 114 -11.08 10.24 -3.85
CA ILE A 114 -11.50 11.43 -3.10
C ILE A 114 -12.98 11.37 -2.80
N ASN A 115 -13.82 11.15 -3.80
CA ASN A 115 -15.28 11.08 -3.65
C ASN A 115 -15.68 9.94 -2.69
N HIS A 116 -15.09 8.77 -2.85
CA HIS A 116 -15.35 7.64 -1.97
C HIS A 116 -14.93 7.92 -0.53
N TYR A 117 -13.72 8.46 -0.33
CA TYR A 117 -13.20 8.78 0.99
C TYR A 117 -14.07 9.84 1.69
N GLU A 118 -14.39 10.94 1.02
CA GLU A 118 -15.19 12.02 1.58
C GLU A 118 -16.61 11.54 1.93
N THR A 119 -17.24 10.75 1.06
CA THR A 119 -18.56 10.15 1.31
C THR A 119 -18.52 9.25 2.54
N ARG A 120 -17.55 8.34 2.63
CA ARG A 120 -17.43 7.43 3.77
C ARG A 120 -17.15 8.15 5.09
N VAL A 121 -16.37 9.23 5.04
CA VAL A 121 -16.13 10.07 6.23
C VAL A 121 -17.41 10.79 6.65
N ALA A 122 -18.16 11.34 5.71
CA ALA A 122 -19.43 12.03 5.97
C ALA A 122 -20.49 11.08 6.56
N GLU A 123 -20.54 9.84 6.10
CA GLU A 123 -21.42 8.77 6.60
C GLU A 123 -20.97 8.18 7.95
N GLY A 124 -19.80 8.56 8.47
CA GLY A 124 -19.21 7.94 9.66
C GLY A 124 -18.80 6.47 9.45
N ALA A 125 -18.63 6.04 8.20
CA ALA A 125 -18.38 4.66 7.82
C ALA A 125 -16.88 4.30 7.82
N THR A 126 -16.01 5.17 8.32
CA THR A 126 -14.58 4.91 8.50
C THR A 126 -14.18 5.03 9.96
N VAL A 127 -13.24 4.19 10.39
CA VAL A 127 -12.68 4.32 11.75
C VAL A 127 -11.80 5.58 11.79
N ALA A 128 -12.27 6.59 12.51
CA ALA A 128 -11.56 7.86 12.71
C ALA A 128 -11.13 8.58 11.40
N GLY A 129 -11.80 8.30 10.27
CA GLY A 129 -11.47 8.88 8.97
C GLY A 129 -10.12 8.42 8.40
N LYS A 130 -9.63 7.25 8.78
CA LYS A 130 -8.36 6.69 8.28
C LYS A 130 -8.54 5.98 6.94
N ALA A 131 -7.58 6.17 6.05
CA ALA A 131 -7.49 5.46 4.78
C ALA A 131 -6.03 5.15 4.44
N MET A 132 -5.81 4.03 3.78
CA MET A 132 -4.51 3.66 3.21
C MET A 132 -4.72 3.38 1.73
N PHE A 133 -3.91 4.00 0.88
CA PHE A 133 -3.89 3.76 -0.55
C PHE A 133 -2.57 3.07 -0.92
N VAL A 134 -2.66 1.89 -1.51
CA VAL A 134 -1.49 1.08 -1.89
C VAL A 134 -1.20 1.26 -3.37
N CYS A 135 0.01 1.70 -3.71
CA CYS A 135 0.48 1.84 -5.08
C CYS A 135 1.46 0.72 -5.43
N SER A 136 1.51 0.38 -6.72
CA SER A 136 2.41 -0.65 -7.26
C SER A 136 3.88 -0.24 -7.23
N ASN A 137 4.19 1.04 -7.43
CA ASN A 137 5.56 1.55 -7.40
C ASN A 137 5.64 3.01 -6.95
N ARG A 138 6.89 3.48 -6.72
CA ARG A 138 7.20 4.81 -6.17
C ARG A 138 6.79 5.96 -7.09
N LYS A 139 6.99 5.81 -8.42
CA LYS A 139 6.65 6.85 -9.41
C LYS A 139 5.14 7.08 -9.45
N ILE A 140 4.37 5.99 -9.49
CA ILE A 140 2.91 6.03 -9.45
C ILE A 140 2.42 6.63 -8.14
N ALA A 141 3.00 6.25 -7.00
CA ALA A 141 2.62 6.79 -5.69
C ALA A 141 2.85 8.31 -5.61
N TYR A 142 3.97 8.80 -6.13
CA TYR A 142 4.27 10.23 -6.14
C TYR A 142 3.35 11.00 -7.10
N ALA A 143 3.15 10.51 -8.33
CA ALA A 143 2.23 11.12 -9.28
C ALA A 143 0.80 11.16 -8.73
N PHE A 144 0.33 10.07 -8.13
CA PHE A 144 -1.00 10.00 -7.51
C PHE A 144 -1.14 11.00 -6.34
N TYR A 145 -0.12 11.11 -5.49
CA TYR A 145 -0.09 12.12 -4.42
C TYR A 145 -0.20 13.54 -4.98
N GLN A 146 0.59 13.87 -6.02
CA GLN A 146 0.57 15.20 -6.65
C GLN A 146 -0.82 15.53 -7.23
N ILE A 147 -1.47 14.57 -7.88
CA ILE A 147 -2.82 14.74 -8.42
C ILE A 147 -3.82 15.02 -7.29
N ILE A 148 -3.80 14.23 -6.21
CA ILE A 148 -4.72 14.43 -5.08
C ILE A 148 -4.50 15.79 -4.42
N VAL A 149 -3.26 16.17 -4.17
CA VAL A 149 -2.94 17.48 -3.57
C VAL A 149 -3.32 18.63 -4.51
N GLY A 150 -3.21 18.43 -5.82
CA GLY A 150 -3.72 19.39 -6.81
C GLY A 150 -5.24 19.58 -6.73
N MET A 151 -6.00 18.51 -6.46
CA MET A 151 -7.47 18.56 -6.29
C MET A 151 -7.91 19.00 -4.90
N ARG A 152 -7.11 18.73 -3.87
CA ARG A 152 -7.38 19.02 -2.46
C ARG A 152 -6.14 19.63 -1.77
N PRO A 153 -5.77 20.88 -2.10
CA PRO A 153 -4.57 21.52 -1.55
C PRO A 153 -4.59 21.59 -0.02
N GLU A 154 -5.76 21.73 0.58
CA GLU A 154 -5.97 21.76 2.03
C GLU A 154 -5.55 20.46 2.74
N TRP A 155 -5.47 19.34 2.00
CA TRP A 155 -5.00 18.07 2.58
C TRP A 155 -3.48 18.03 2.79
N ALA A 156 -2.73 18.89 2.10
CA ALA A 156 -1.29 19.09 2.29
C ALA A 156 -0.96 20.12 3.39
N GLU A 157 -1.96 20.81 3.94
CA GLU A 157 -1.74 21.71 5.05
C GLU A 157 -1.38 20.97 6.34
N LYS A 158 -0.36 21.48 7.04
CA LYS A 158 0.05 20.91 8.34
C LYS A 158 -0.82 21.44 9.47
N LYS A 159 -1.60 20.55 10.06
CA LYS A 159 -2.42 20.81 11.25
C LYS A 159 -2.10 19.78 12.34
N VAL A 160 -2.27 20.15 13.60
CA VAL A 160 -2.09 19.20 14.72
C VAL A 160 -3.22 18.19 14.77
N CYS A 161 -4.45 18.65 14.54
CA CYS A 161 -5.67 17.85 14.52
C CYS A 161 -6.65 18.39 13.46
N PRO A 162 -7.65 17.61 13.04
CA PRO A 162 -8.73 18.10 12.20
C PRO A 162 -9.52 19.23 12.88
N ASP A 163 -10.15 20.08 12.08
CA ASP A 163 -10.97 21.18 12.56
C ASP A 163 -12.12 20.65 13.43
N GLY A 164 -12.38 21.32 14.54
CA GLY A 164 -13.43 20.93 15.51
C GLY A 164 -13.02 19.87 16.55
N VAL A 165 -11.83 19.26 16.43
CA VAL A 165 -11.33 18.29 17.41
C VAL A 165 -10.71 19.03 18.61
N GLN A 166 -11.19 18.72 19.82
CA GLN A 166 -10.62 19.25 21.05
C GLN A 166 -9.50 18.34 21.57
N LEU A 167 -8.37 18.95 21.88
CA LEU A 167 -7.19 18.28 22.43
C LEU A 167 -7.00 18.67 23.91
N THR A 168 -6.66 17.69 24.73
CA THR A 168 -6.17 17.92 26.09
C THR A 168 -4.74 18.46 26.06
N GLU A 169 -4.24 19.04 27.16
CA GLU A 169 -2.87 19.55 27.26
C GLU A 169 -1.80 18.46 27.05
N LYS A 170 -2.11 17.21 27.38
CA LYS A 170 -1.24 16.06 27.11
C LYS A 170 -1.18 15.77 25.61
N GLU A 171 -2.33 15.70 24.95
CA GLU A 171 -2.43 15.41 23.51
C GLU A 171 -1.79 16.51 22.66
N LYS A 172 -1.89 17.79 23.07
CA LYS A 172 -1.20 18.90 22.40
C LYS A 172 0.33 18.77 22.42
N LYS A 173 0.89 18.15 23.46
CA LYS A 173 2.34 17.87 23.55
C LYS A 173 2.77 16.65 22.74
N GLU A 174 1.89 15.67 22.57
CA GLU A 174 2.17 14.42 21.87
C GLU A 174 1.97 14.53 20.36
N LEU A 175 0.99 15.32 19.93
CA LEU A 175 0.68 15.51 18.52
C LEU A 175 1.52 16.63 17.90
N LYS A 176 2.00 16.40 16.69
CA LYS A 176 2.75 17.39 15.91
C LYS A 176 1.97 17.82 14.68
N PRO A 177 2.17 19.04 14.18
CA PRO A 177 1.59 19.45 12.92
C PRO A 177 2.03 18.53 11.79
N ILE A 178 1.05 17.95 11.08
CA ILE A 178 1.27 17.03 9.98
C ILE A 178 0.18 17.21 8.93
N GLU A 179 0.48 16.86 7.69
CA GLU A 179 -0.47 16.87 6.58
C GLU A 179 -1.57 15.82 6.79
N LYS A 180 -2.77 16.06 6.24
CA LYS A 180 -3.88 15.08 6.25
C LYS A 180 -3.53 13.86 5.39
N ILE A 181 -2.83 14.07 4.27
CA ILE A 181 -2.35 13.03 3.35
C ILE A 181 -0.83 13.02 3.30
N LYS A 182 -0.23 11.83 3.27
CA LYS A 182 1.23 11.70 3.21
C LYS A 182 1.67 10.43 2.47
N LEU A 183 2.80 10.57 1.75
CA LEU A 183 3.53 9.44 1.18
C LEU A 183 4.39 8.76 2.27
N ILE A 184 4.30 7.43 2.33
CA ILE A 184 5.09 6.60 3.24
C ILE A 184 5.92 5.61 2.43
N MET A 185 7.17 6.00 2.20
CA MET A 185 8.17 5.23 1.46
C MET A 185 9.55 5.46 2.07
N THR A 186 10.52 4.61 1.73
CA THR A 186 11.92 4.86 2.06
C THR A 186 12.51 5.89 1.10
N ARG A 187 13.45 6.70 1.56
CA ARG A 187 14.25 7.58 0.70
C ARG A 187 15.19 6.79 -0.19
N ASN A 188 15.34 7.22 -1.43
CA ASN A 188 16.41 6.78 -2.33
C ASN A 188 17.29 7.98 -2.69
N LYS A 189 18.56 7.71 -3.00
CA LYS A 189 19.52 8.76 -3.39
C LYS A 189 19.15 9.44 -4.71
N ASP A 190 18.42 8.72 -5.56
CA ASP A 190 17.98 9.16 -6.88
C ASP A 190 16.60 9.83 -6.85
N ASP A 191 15.99 10.00 -5.66
CA ASP A 191 14.73 10.73 -5.52
C ASP A 191 14.95 12.21 -5.86
N GLU A 192 13.97 12.84 -6.48
CA GLU A 192 13.93 14.28 -6.64
C GLU A 192 14.04 14.98 -5.27
N PRO A 193 14.70 16.13 -5.16
CA PRO A 193 14.95 16.79 -3.86
C PRO A 193 13.68 17.01 -3.05
N GLU A 194 12.59 17.41 -3.69
CA GLU A 194 11.29 17.63 -3.06
C GLU A 194 10.70 16.34 -2.48
N LEU A 195 10.71 15.27 -3.25
CA LEU A 195 10.26 13.95 -2.80
C LEU A 195 11.15 13.44 -1.67
N TYR A 196 12.48 13.60 -1.81
CA TYR A 196 13.43 13.17 -0.80
C TYR A 196 13.19 13.84 0.56
N GLU A 197 12.93 15.15 0.58
CA GLU A 197 12.60 15.87 1.82
C GLU A 197 11.25 15.46 2.38
N MET A 198 10.23 15.31 1.54
CA MET A 198 8.88 14.93 1.93
C MET A 198 8.85 13.56 2.65
N LEU A 199 9.64 12.60 2.20
CA LEU A 199 9.68 11.24 2.74
C LEU A 199 10.28 11.16 4.15
N GLY A 200 11.04 12.15 4.58
CA GLY A 200 11.65 12.20 5.90
C GLY A 200 12.68 11.10 6.17
N THR A 201 13.31 11.14 7.31
CA THR A 201 14.28 10.16 7.80
C THR A 201 13.59 8.88 8.32
N LYS A 202 14.38 7.90 8.78
CA LYS A 202 13.84 6.72 9.46
C LYS A 202 13.09 7.08 10.76
N ASP A 203 13.57 8.10 11.47
CA ASP A 203 12.92 8.52 12.72
C ASP A 203 11.67 9.36 12.45
N ASP A 204 11.65 10.15 11.38
CA ASP A 204 10.43 10.82 10.93
C ASP A 204 9.35 9.80 10.56
N ARG A 205 9.70 8.69 9.90
CA ARG A 205 8.73 7.62 9.58
C ARG A 205 8.14 6.93 10.82
N LYS A 206 8.92 6.76 11.89
CA LYS A 206 8.38 6.27 13.18
C LYS A 206 7.37 7.26 13.77
N GLU A 207 7.67 8.56 13.63
CA GLU A 207 6.74 9.60 14.06
C GLU A 207 5.48 9.60 13.19
N PHE A 208 5.60 9.42 11.86
CA PHE A 208 4.44 9.29 10.97
C PHE A 208 3.56 8.08 11.35
N ASP A 209 4.17 6.94 11.66
CA ASP A 209 3.45 5.75 12.16
C ASP A 209 2.68 6.08 13.45
N ARG A 210 3.34 6.71 14.41
CA ARG A 210 2.70 7.11 15.68
C ARG A 210 1.54 8.09 15.45
N GLN A 211 1.72 9.06 14.58
CA GLN A 211 0.69 10.04 14.23
C GLN A 211 -0.48 9.36 13.47
N PHE A 212 -0.19 8.45 12.56
CA PHE A 212 -1.24 7.73 11.83
C PHE A 212 -2.08 6.83 12.75
N LYS A 213 -1.49 6.20 13.74
CA LYS A 213 -2.21 5.40 14.76
C LYS A 213 -3.07 6.26 15.70
N ASN A 214 -2.74 7.54 15.89
CA ASN A 214 -3.53 8.41 16.76
C ASN A 214 -4.78 8.92 16.04
N VAL A 215 -5.96 8.63 16.61
CA VAL A 215 -7.26 8.99 16.03
C VAL A 215 -7.50 10.49 15.96
N LYS A 216 -6.87 11.28 16.84
CA LYS A 216 -7.01 12.74 16.89
C LYS A 216 -6.00 13.48 16.02
N SER A 217 -4.96 12.81 15.49
CA SER A 217 -4.01 13.41 14.58
C SER A 217 -4.68 13.87 13.28
N ASN A 218 -4.14 14.94 12.68
CA ASN A 218 -4.55 15.38 11.35
C ASN A 218 -4.19 14.36 10.26
N PHE A 219 -3.20 13.49 10.48
CA PHE A 219 -2.79 12.48 9.50
C PHE A 219 -3.84 11.39 9.35
N LYS A 220 -4.55 11.39 8.22
CA LYS A 220 -5.69 10.51 7.93
C LYS A 220 -5.46 9.56 6.76
N ILE A 221 -4.70 9.97 5.75
CA ILE A 221 -4.54 9.23 4.49
C ILE A 221 -3.07 8.93 4.27
N ALA A 222 -2.71 7.65 4.26
CA ALA A 222 -1.37 7.18 3.93
C ALA A 222 -1.35 6.61 2.51
N ILE A 223 -0.46 7.11 1.64
CA ILE A 223 -0.15 6.48 0.36
C ILE A 223 1.13 5.68 0.56
N VAL A 224 1.09 4.38 0.31
CA VAL A 224 2.17 3.45 0.61
C VAL A 224 2.61 2.65 -0.61
N VAL A 225 3.87 2.21 -0.61
CA VAL A 225 4.43 1.22 -1.54
C VAL A 225 5.19 0.21 -0.69
N ASP A 226 4.78 -1.05 -0.68
CA ASP A 226 5.39 -2.17 0.05
C ASP A 226 5.57 -1.97 1.58
N MET A 227 5.12 -0.85 2.13
CA MET A 227 5.23 -0.54 3.55
C MET A 227 3.86 -0.59 4.22
N TRP A 228 3.84 -0.93 5.51
CA TRP A 228 2.63 -0.98 6.35
C TRP A 228 1.56 -2.00 5.91
N LEU A 229 1.89 -2.91 5.01
CA LEU A 229 0.95 -3.95 4.52
C LEU A 229 0.81 -5.10 5.50
N THR A 230 1.83 -5.34 6.32
CA THR A 230 1.84 -6.37 7.37
C THR A 230 2.49 -5.84 8.63
N GLY A 231 2.04 -6.32 9.81
CA GLY A 231 2.63 -5.96 11.10
C GLY A 231 2.39 -4.51 11.54
N PHE A 232 1.34 -3.90 11.04
CA PHE A 232 0.99 -2.50 11.32
C PHE A 232 0.00 -2.37 12.49
#